data_04a4e6681b82b72c8afc88569bdec0d9
#
_entry.id   04a4e6681b82b72c8afc88569bdec0d9
#
_cell.length_a   1.000
_cell.length_b   1.000
_cell.length_c   1.000
_cell.angle_alpha   90.00
_cell.angle_beta   90.00
_cell.angle_gamma   90.00
#
_symmetry.space_group_name_H-M   'P 1'
#
loop_
_entity.id
_entity.type
_entity.pdbx_description
1 polymer ?
#
loop_
_entity_poly.entity_id
_entity_poly.type
_entity_poly.pdbx_seq_one_letter_code
_entity_poly.pdbx_strand_id
1 'polypeptide(L)'
;MIITRTEVKTYLGITSTTSDDLIDAYLPAVIDEFFQYTNNYFKSDSARYSGYVSFSSAGTATLPSNEWEADYDFYAGDEIYVHGSVRNDGPYTISSLTTGVMTISTTATLKAEDELTQCDVFKIEFPVSAKPVLAQMIKFKIDNPLGVPLSERLGDYSVTYAETGMQGGYPDGIASAIKKYCVVHFV
;
A
#
# COMPACT_ATOMS: atom_id res chain seq x y z
N MET A 1 8.56 1.97 -4.46
CA MET A 1 7.38 1.04 -4.61
C MET A 1 7.58 -0.12 -3.65
N ILE A 2 6.64 -0.34 -2.72
CA ILE A 2 6.71 -1.34 -1.64
C ILE A 2 7.02 -2.74 -2.16
N ILE A 3 6.36 -3.14 -3.23
CA ILE A 3 6.64 -4.35 -3.99
C ILE A 3 6.40 -4.09 -5.48
N THR A 4 7.25 -4.61 -6.34
CA THR A 4 7.14 -4.48 -7.79
C THR A 4 6.50 -5.72 -8.42
N ARG A 5 5.92 -5.58 -9.64
CA ARG A 5 5.45 -6.72 -10.43
C ARG A 5 6.50 -7.81 -10.55
N THR A 6 7.76 -7.43 -10.82
CA THR A 6 8.87 -8.39 -10.94
C THR A 6 9.10 -9.17 -9.65
N GLU A 7 9.05 -8.51 -8.49
CA GLU A 7 9.17 -9.18 -7.19
C GLU A 7 7.97 -10.11 -6.94
N VAL A 8 6.74 -9.67 -7.23
CA VAL A 8 5.54 -10.54 -7.13
C VAL A 8 5.72 -11.80 -7.96
N LYS A 9 6.11 -11.66 -9.22
CA LYS A 9 6.37 -12.82 -10.10
C LYS A 9 7.47 -13.72 -9.55
N THR A 10 8.54 -13.15 -9.03
CA THR A 10 9.64 -13.90 -8.42
C THR A 10 9.17 -14.72 -7.22
N TYR A 11 8.43 -14.12 -6.30
CA TYR A 11 7.90 -14.83 -5.12
C TYR A 11 6.89 -15.94 -5.47
N LEU A 12 6.13 -15.76 -6.54
CA LEU A 12 5.13 -16.73 -7.00
C LEU A 12 5.65 -17.75 -8.01
N GLY A 13 6.91 -17.63 -8.47
CA GLY A 13 7.47 -18.48 -9.50
C GLY A 13 6.81 -18.30 -10.87
N ILE A 14 6.23 -17.13 -11.17
CA ILE A 14 5.53 -16.83 -12.42
C ILE A 14 6.55 -16.34 -13.43
N THR A 15 6.70 -17.05 -14.55
CA THR A 15 7.55 -16.64 -15.67
C THR A 15 6.78 -16.06 -16.85
N SER A 16 5.49 -16.40 -16.96
CA SER A 16 4.59 -15.92 -18.03
C SER A 16 4.24 -14.44 -17.84
N THR A 17 3.97 -13.73 -18.94
CA THR A 17 3.47 -12.35 -18.94
C THR A 17 1.94 -12.26 -18.93
N THR A 18 1.23 -13.39 -19.00
CA THR A 18 -0.24 -13.44 -19.11
C THR A 18 -0.96 -12.76 -17.94
N SER A 19 -0.34 -12.74 -16.76
CA SER A 19 -0.93 -12.14 -15.55
C SER A 19 -0.38 -10.74 -15.24
N ASP A 20 0.45 -10.16 -16.09
CA ASP A 20 1.14 -8.90 -15.80
C ASP A 20 0.15 -7.75 -15.56
N ASP A 21 -0.85 -7.60 -16.45
CA ASP A 21 -1.87 -6.55 -16.33
C ASP A 21 -2.74 -6.72 -15.07
N LEU A 22 -3.04 -7.98 -14.69
CA LEU A 22 -3.81 -8.28 -13.49
C LEU A 22 -2.98 -7.98 -12.23
N ILE A 23 -1.70 -8.32 -12.22
CA ILE A 23 -0.80 -7.98 -11.12
C ILE A 23 -0.76 -6.46 -10.94
N ASP A 24 -0.55 -5.71 -12.02
CA ASP A 24 -0.49 -4.24 -11.97
C ASP A 24 -1.82 -3.62 -11.50
N ALA A 25 -2.96 -4.20 -11.89
CA ALA A 25 -4.27 -3.74 -11.47
C ALA A 25 -4.55 -3.98 -9.98
N TYR A 26 -4.17 -5.16 -9.45
CA TYR A 26 -4.44 -5.50 -8.05
C TYR A 26 -3.40 -4.95 -7.06
N LEU A 27 -2.19 -4.66 -7.52
CA LEU A 27 -1.06 -4.30 -6.65
C LEU A 27 -1.35 -3.09 -5.75
N PRO A 28 -1.90 -1.95 -6.24
CA PRO A 28 -2.23 -0.81 -5.38
C PRO A 28 -3.28 -1.14 -4.33
N ALA A 29 -4.35 -1.84 -4.74
CA ALA A 29 -5.45 -2.19 -3.85
C ALA A 29 -5.02 -3.17 -2.75
N VAL A 30 -4.16 -4.14 -3.08
CA VAL A 30 -3.65 -5.12 -2.09
C VAL A 30 -2.69 -4.46 -1.10
N ILE A 31 -1.88 -3.50 -1.53
CA ILE A 31 -1.02 -2.73 -0.63
C ILE A 31 -1.89 -1.94 0.37
N ASP A 32 -2.92 -1.26 -0.12
CA ASP A 32 -3.83 -0.50 0.74
C ASP A 32 -4.59 -1.42 1.71
N GLU A 33 -5.15 -2.54 1.23
CA GLU A 33 -5.77 -3.56 2.08
C GLU A 33 -4.81 -4.08 3.16
N PHE A 34 -3.53 -4.28 2.83
CA PHE A 34 -2.54 -4.75 3.79
C PHE A 34 -2.31 -3.73 4.90
N PHE A 35 -2.16 -2.45 4.57
CA PHE A 35 -2.04 -1.38 5.55
C PHE A 35 -3.29 -1.26 6.44
N GLN A 36 -4.47 -1.30 5.85
CA GLN A 36 -5.73 -1.24 6.59
C GLN A 36 -5.89 -2.45 7.52
N TYR A 37 -5.58 -3.64 7.03
CA TYR A 37 -5.71 -4.88 7.80
C TYR A 37 -4.74 -4.95 8.97
N THR A 38 -3.50 -4.53 8.75
CA THR A 38 -2.45 -4.57 9.77
C THR A 38 -2.53 -3.40 10.74
N ASN A 39 -3.25 -2.34 10.39
CA ASN A 39 -3.24 -1.04 11.07
C ASN A 39 -1.79 -0.56 11.33
N ASN A 40 -0.89 -0.87 10.39
CA ASN A 40 0.54 -0.62 10.50
C ASN A 40 1.04 0.02 9.20
N TYR A 41 1.46 1.24 9.29
CA TYR A 41 2.00 1.99 8.15
C TYR A 41 3.52 1.84 8.01
N PHE A 42 4.16 1.02 8.86
CA PHE A 42 5.62 0.80 8.87
C PHE A 42 6.40 2.11 8.86
N LYS A 43 6.01 3.01 9.75
CA LYS A 43 6.63 4.33 9.87
C LYS A 43 8.10 4.18 10.26
N SER A 44 8.98 4.84 9.50
CA SER A 44 10.35 5.06 9.92
C SER A 44 10.39 6.10 11.03
N ASP A 45 11.27 5.90 12.00
CA ASP A 45 11.55 6.91 13.03
C ASP A 45 12.51 7.99 12.52
N SER A 46 13.21 7.74 11.38
CA SER A 46 14.27 8.62 10.88
C SER A 46 13.75 9.77 10.01
N ALA A 47 12.68 9.56 9.24
CA ALA A 47 12.17 10.56 8.31
C ALA A 47 10.66 10.77 8.50
N ARG A 48 10.31 11.91 9.11
CA ARG A 48 8.92 12.28 9.38
C ARG A 48 8.74 13.79 9.39
N TYR A 49 7.64 14.23 8.80
CA TYR A 49 7.13 15.60 8.90
C TYR A 49 5.69 15.58 9.43
N SER A 50 5.35 16.46 10.35
CA SER A 50 3.99 16.73 10.82
C SER A 50 3.73 18.22 10.75
N GLY A 51 2.82 18.63 9.88
CA GLY A 51 2.52 20.05 9.70
C GLY A 51 1.72 20.32 8.43
N TYR A 52 1.77 21.56 7.99
CA TYR A 52 1.03 22.01 6.81
C TYR A 52 1.78 21.68 5.53
N VAL A 53 1.09 21.01 4.61
CA VAL A 53 1.60 20.66 3.28
C VAL A 53 0.58 21.10 2.24
N SER A 54 1.02 21.75 1.17
CA SER A 54 0.18 21.98 -0.01
C SER A 54 0.46 20.91 -1.06
N PHE A 55 -0.60 20.42 -1.70
CA PHE A 55 -0.52 19.44 -2.78
C PHE A 55 -1.00 20.04 -4.09
N SER A 56 -0.31 19.73 -5.16
CA SER A 56 -0.67 20.17 -6.52
C SER A 56 -1.06 18.97 -7.38
N SER A 57 -2.02 19.16 -8.26
CA SER A 57 -2.39 18.17 -9.28
C SER A 57 -1.25 17.86 -10.28
N ALA A 58 -0.19 18.67 -10.27
CA ALA A 58 1.05 18.39 -11.01
C ALA A 58 1.96 17.35 -10.34
N GLY A 59 1.52 16.76 -9.21
CA GLY A 59 2.26 15.71 -8.51
C GLY A 59 3.30 16.24 -7.54
N THR A 60 3.13 17.45 -6.99
CA THR A 60 4.05 18.02 -6.02
C THR A 60 3.44 18.21 -4.64
N ALA A 61 4.26 18.00 -3.60
CA ALA A 61 3.99 18.37 -2.22
C ALA A 61 4.99 19.46 -1.79
N THR A 62 4.49 20.57 -1.25
CA THR A 62 5.31 21.75 -0.94
C THR A 62 5.20 22.11 0.54
N LEU A 63 6.35 22.39 1.17
CA LEU A 63 6.46 22.94 2.53
C LEU A 63 6.54 24.45 2.49
N PRO A 64 5.90 25.15 3.45
CA PRO A 64 5.87 26.62 3.45
C PRO A 64 7.24 27.28 3.63
N SER A 65 8.15 26.66 4.37
CA SER A 65 9.43 27.30 4.74
C SER A 65 10.58 26.34 5.02
N ASN A 66 10.42 25.03 4.82
CA ASN A 66 11.40 24.03 5.20
C ASN A 66 11.90 23.22 4.00
N GLU A 67 12.99 22.49 4.19
CA GLU A 67 13.54 21.61 3.18
C GLU A 67 13.29 20.14 3.55
N TRP A 68 12.73 19.36 2.64
CA TRP A 68 12.41 17.97 2.85
C TRP A 68 13.66 17.12 3.19
N GLU A 69 14.76 17.39 2.49
CA GLU A 69 16.00 16.62 2.67
C GLU A 69 16.78 17.09 3.89
N ALA A 70 17.02 18.40 4.01
CA ALA A 70 17.87 18.94 5.07
C ALA A 70 17.24 18.88 6.46
N ASP A 71 15.92 19.08 6.56
CA ASP A 71 15.22 19.18 7.85
C ASP A 71 14.57 17.85 8.28
N TYR A 72 14.23 16.98 7.32
CA TYR A 72 13.40 15.81 7.59
C TYR A 72 13.92 14.49 7.00
N ASP A 73 15.11 14.46 6.43
CA ASP A 73 15.82 13.24 5.98
C ASP A 73 15.05 12.42 4.89
N PHE A 74 14.31 13.11 4.01
CA PHE A 74 13.69 12.49 2.86
C PHE A 74 14.58 12.57 1.62
N TYR A 75 14.61 11.50 0.82
CA TYR A 75 15.43 11.41 -0.40
C TYR A 75 14.63 10.94 -1.59
N ALA A 76 15.10 11.26 -2.79
CA ALA A 76 14.55 10.71 -4.02
C ALA A 76 14.66 9.16 -4.02
N GLY A 77 13.57 8.49 -4.38
CA GLY A 77 13.44 7.04 -4.31
C GLY A 77 12.82 6.52 -3.01
N ASP A 78 12.69 7.36 -1.98
CA ASP A 78 12.02 6.96 -0.74
C ASP A 78 10.53 6.68 -0.99
N GLU A 79 10.04 5.70 -0.28
CA GLU A 79 8.60 5.43 -0.17
C GLU A 79 8.06 6.12 1.07
N ILE A 80 7.00 6.88 0.87
CA ILE A 80 6.37 7.66 1.91
C ILE A 80 4.89 7.33 2.03
N TYR A 81 4.32 7.60 3.18
CA TYR A 81 2.88 7.63 3.40
C TYR A 81 2.45 9.04 3.81
N VAL A 82 1.42 9.55 3.15
CA VAL A 82 0.74 10.77 3.55
C VAL A 82 -0.49 10.36 4.35
N HIS A 83 -0.67 10.94 5.53
CA HIS A 83 -1.78 10.64 6.43
C HIS A 83 -2.40 11.92 7.00
N GLY A 84 -3.73 11.98 7.01
CA GLY A 84 -4.48 13.12 7.53
C GLY A 84 -4.68 14.24 6.51
N SER A 85 -4.31 14.07 5.24
CA SER A 85 -4.73 14.97 4.17
C SER A 85 -6.23 14.77 3.85
N VAL A 86 -6.85 15.72 3.19
CA VAL A 86 -8.27 15.61 2.82
C VAL A 86 -8.48 14.66 1.65
N ARG A 87 -7.52 14.57 0.73
CA ARG A 87 -7.68 13.89 -0.57
C ARG A 87 -6.47 13.08 -1.01
N ASN A 88 -5.35 13.19 -0.29
CA ASN A 88 -4.07 12.63 -0.71
C ASN A 88 -3.51 11.63 0.30
N ASP A 89 -4.33 11.04 1.16
CA ASP A 89 -3.88 9.96 2.02
C ASP A 89 -3.48 8.74 1.18
N GLY A 90 -2.32 8.18 1.48
CA GLY A 90 -1.84 6.99 0.78
C GLY A 90 -0.32 6.88 0.65
N PRO A 91 0.14 5.74 0.10
CA PRO A 91 1.55 5.51 -0.17
C PRO A 91 1.99 6.15 -1.49
N TYR A 92 3.15 6.78 -1.49
CA TYR A 92 3.75 7.43 -2.65
C TYR A 92 5.25 7.13 -2.72
N THR A 93 5.84 7.33 -3.90
CA THR A 93 7.29 7.29 -4.11
C THR A 93 7.78 8.69 -4.49
N ILE A 94 8.83 9.16 -3.85
CA ILE A 94 9.47 10.42 -4.19
C ILE A 94 10.26 10.25 -5.49
N SER A 95 9.96 11.05 -6.50
CA SER A 95 10.73 11.04 -7.74
C SER A 95 11.91 12.02 -7.72
N SER A 96 11.72 13.18 -7.12
CA SER A 96 12.78 14.18 -6.93
C SER A 96 12.45 15.14 -5.80
N LEU A 97 13.49 15.78 -5.26
CA LEU A 97 13.41 16.80 -4.24
C LEU A 97 14.14 18.06 -4.72
N THR A 98 13.56 19.21 -4.43
CA THR A 98 14.18 20.52 -4.54
C THR A 98 13.82 21.32 -3.29
N THR A 99 14.43 22.48 -3.07
CA THR A 99 14.16 23.31 -1.89
C THR A 99 12.65 23.48 -1.63
N GLY A 100 12.15 22.89 -0.58
CA GLY A 100 10.74 22.95 -0.16
C GLY A 100 9.74 22.14 -1.01
N VAL A 101 10.15 21.58 -2.16
CA VAL A 101 9.25 20.89 -3.09
C VAL A 101 9.64 19.43 -3.25
N MET A 102 8.72 18.53 -2.91
CA MET A 102 8.79 17.10 -3.17
C MET A 102 7.95 16.77 -4.40
N THR A 103 8.55 16.15 -5.41
CA THR A 103 7.82 15.65 -6.58
C THR A 103 7.52 14.16 -6.38
N ILE A 104 6.25 13.79 -6.50
CA ILE A 104 5.77 12.41 -6.38
C ILE A 104 5.90 11.72 -7.75
N SER A 105 6.14 10.43 -7.74
CA SER A 105 6.20 9.64 -8.96
C SER A 105 4.90 9.75 -9.79
N THR A 106 5.05 9.84 -11.10
CA THR A 106 3.99 10.09 -12.09
C THR A 106 2.87 9.03 -12.14
N THR A 107 3.05 7.90 -11.49
CA THR A 107 2.00 6.85 -11.36
C THR A 107 0.90 7.21 -10.37
N ALA A 108 1.14 8.21 -9.52
CA ALA A 108 0.17 8.69 -8.54
C ALA A 108 -0.44 10.02 -8.99
N THR A 109 -1.75 10.16 -8.85
CA THR A 109 -2.47 11.41 -9.16
C THR A 109 -2.82 12.11 -7.86
N LEU A 110 -2.04 13.15 -7.49
CA LEU A 110 -2.39 14.02 -6.39
C LEU A 110 -3.57 14.92 -6.75
N LYS A 111 -4.36 15.25 -5.75
CA LYS A 111 -5.40 16.29 -5.85
C LYS A 111 -4.88 17.58 -5.27
N ALA A 112 -5.24 18.70 -5.87
CA ALA A 112 -4.85 19.99 -5.34
C ALA A 112 -5.47 20.19 -3.93
N GLU A 113 -4.63 20.55 -2.97
CA GLU A 113 -4.98 20.95 -1.61
C GLU A 113 -4.10 22.12 -1.21
N ASP A 114 -4.72 23.16 -0.66
CA ASP A 114 -4.01 24.34 -0.18
C ASP A 114 -3.38 24.07 1.21
N GLU A 115 -2.49 24.97 1.64
CA GLU A 115 -1.63 24.89 2.83
C GLU A 115 -2.36 24.77 4.20
N LEU A 116 -3.67 24.63 4.20
CA LEU A 116 -4.48 24.61 5.41
C LEU A 116 -4.65 23.22 6.01
N THR A 117 -4.17 22.17 5.34
CA THR A 117 -4.32 20.81 5.82
C THR A 117 -3.07 20.38 6.57
N GLN A 118 -3.22 20.15 7.88
CA GLN A 118 -2.18 19.53 8.67
C GLN A 118 -2.19 18.04 8.40
N CYS A 119 -1.06 17.51 7.93
CA CYS A 119 -0.90 16.09 7.69
C CYS A 119 0.45 15.58 8.19
N ASP A 120 0.53 14.27 8.34
CA ASP A 120 1.77 13.54 8.61
C ASP A 120 2.31 12.98 7.31
N VAL A 121 3.57 13.27 7.00
CA VAL A 121 4.33 12.62 5.93
C VAL A 121 5.45 11.84 6.59
N PHE A 122 5.55 10.55 6.34
CA PHE A 122 6.61 9.72 6.92
C PHE A 122 7.13 8.70 5.92
N LYS A 123 8.39 8.39 6.04
CA LYS A 123 9.04 7.33 5.26
C LYS A 123 8.51 5.96 5.69
N ILE A 124 8.24 5.10 4.71
CA ILE A 124 7.83 3.72 4.93
C ILE A 124 9.08 2.83 4.94
N GLU A 125 9.28 2.09 6.01
CA GLU A 125 10.26 1.02 6.09
C GLU A 125 9.57 -0.35 6.00
N PHE A 126 9.12 -0.69 4.80
CA PHE A 126 8.35 -1.90 4.58
C PHE A 126 9.23 -3.15 4.74
N PRO A 127 8.88 -4.09 5.65
CA PRO A 127 9.70 -5.24 5.91
C PRO A 127 9.75 -6.19 4.71
N VAL A 128 10.95 -6.59 4.30
CA VAL A 128 11.14 -7.53 3.18
C VAL A 128 10.37 -8.82 3.39
N SER A 129 10.26 -9.28 4.65
CA SER A 129 9.50 -10.48 5.02
C SER A 129 8.00 -10.41 4.74
N ALA A 130 7.42 -9.22 4.59
CA ALA A 130 6.00 -9.04 4.25
C ALA A 130 5.74 -9.12 2.74
N LYS A 131 6.74 -8.91 1.89
CA LYS A 131 6.59 -8.95 0.44
C LYS A 131 6.04 -10.29 -0.11
N PRO A 132 6.49 -11.47 0.36
CA PRO A 132 5.89 -12.75 -0.05
C PRO A 132 4.41 -12.86 0.32
N VAL A 133 3.98 -12.26 1.45
CA VAL A 133 2.58 -12.26 1.87
C VAL A 133 1.74 -11.41 0.91
N LEU A 134 2.22 -10.21 0.54
CA LEU A 134 1.58 -9.39 -0.48
C LEU A 134 1.46 -10.12 -1.83
N ALA A 135 2.52 -10.82 -2.24
CA ALA A 135 2.48 -11.62 -3.48
C ALA A 135 1.38 -12.71 -3.42
N GLN A 136 1.24 -13.40 -2.28
CA GLN A 136 0.18 -14.39 -2.08
C GLN A 136 -1.22 -13.76 -2.07
N MET A 137 -1.39 -12.57 -1.49
CA MET A 137 -2.65 -11.82 -1.54
C MET A 137 -3.03 -11.47 -2.97
N ILE A 138 -2.08 -10.97 -3.77
CA ILE A 138 -2.28 -10.66 -5.19
C ILE A 138 -2.69 -11.93 -5.96
N LYS A 139 -1.96 -13.04 -5.76
CA LYS A 139 -2.29 -14.32 -6.39
C LYS A 139 -3.71 -14.75 -6.05
N PHE A 140 -4.10 -14.67 -4.80
CA PHE A 140 -5.45 -15.02 -4.36
C PHE A 140 -6.52 -14.18 -5.07
N LYS A 141 -6.31 -12.86 -5.21
CA LYS A 141 -7.25 -11.98 -5.95
C LYS A 141 -7.33 -12.34 -7.45
N ILE A 142 -6.20 -12.70 -8.06
CA ILE A 142 -6.17 -13.13 -9.48
C ILE A 142 -6.92 -14.45 -9.65
N ASP A 143 -6.70 -15.41 -8.76
CA ASP A 143 -7.33 -16.72 -8.83
C ASP A 143 -8.84 -16.69 -8.46
N ASN A 144 -9.27 -15.67 -7.71
CA ASN A 144 -10.64 -15.54 -7.19
C ASN A 144 -11.21 -14.14 -7.43
N PRO A 145 -11.39 -13.70 -8.69
CA PRO A 145 -11.80 -12.33 -8.99
C PRO A 145 -13.21 -11.97 -8.50
N LEU A 146 -14.08 -12.97 -8.32
CA LEU A 146 -15.44 -12.79 -7.82
C LEU A 146 -15.61 -13.18 -6.33
N GLY A 147 -14.49 -13.45 -5.65
CA GLY A 147 -14.50 -14.02 -4.31
C GLY A 147 -14.66 -15.55 -4.34
N VAL A 148 -14.51 -16.18 -3.18
CA VAL A 148 -14.75 -17.64 -3.06
C VAL A 148 -16.21 -17.86 -2.72
N PRO A 149 -16.96 -18.66 -3.50
CA PRO A 149 -18.36 -18.96 -3.18
C PRO A 149 -18.41 -19.74 -1.85
N LEU A 150 -19.34 -19.35 -0.97
CA LEU A 150 -19.55 -20.04 0.31
C LEU A 150 -20.20 -21.41 0.12
N SER A 151 -21.03 -21.53 -0.91
CA SER A 151 -21.67 -22.80 -1.29
C SER A 151 -22.10 -22.77 -2.74
N GLU A 152 -22.06 -23.92 -3.38
CA GLU A 152 -22.63 -24.14 -4.72
C GLU A 152 -23.65 -25.25 -4.66
N ARG A 153 -24.77 -25.09 -5.35
CA ARG A 153 -25.81 -26.09 -5.48
C ARG A 153 -26.14 -26.34 -6.95
N LEU A 154 -26.03 -27.61 -7.34
CA LEU A 154 -26.41 -28.05 -8.68
C LEU A 154 -27.37 -29.23 -8.53
N GLY A 155 -28.68 -28.95 -8.67
CA GLY A 155 -29.73 -29.95 -8.43
C GLY A 155 -29.73 -30.43 -6.97
N ASP A 156 -29.61 -31.74 -6.77
CA ASP A 156 -29.57 -32.39 -5.45
C ASP A 156 -28.14 -32.42 -4.88
N TYR A 157 -27.13 -32.00 -5.65
CA TYR A 157 -25.76 -31.93 -5.22
C TYR A 157 -25.46 -30.55 -4.62
N SER A 158 -25.03 -30.51 -3.39
CA SER A 158 -24.64 -29.29 -2.68
C SER A 158 -23.21 -29.44 -2.16
N VAL A 159 -22.32 -28.54 -2.57
CA VAL A 159 -20.98 -28.38 -1.98
C VAL A 159 -20.99 -27.11 -1.15
N THR A 160 -20.79 -27.28 0.14
CA THR A 160 -20.46 -26.17 1.02
C THR A 160 -18.95 -26.12 1.11
N TYR A 161 -18.36 -25.08 0.56
CA TYR A 161 -16.96 -24.79 0.82
C TYR A 161 -16.89 -24.43 2.31
N ALA A 162 -16.11 -25.21 3.08
CA ALA A 162 -15.98 -24.94 4.50
C ALA A 162 -15.72 -23.44 4.68
N GLU A 163 -16.39 -22.82 5.64
CA GLU A 163 -16.02 -21.50 6.15
C GLU A 163 -14.64 -21.61 6.84
N THR A 164 -13.64 -22.05 6.10
CA THR A 164 -12.29 -22.10 6.58
C THR A 164 -11.83 -20.65 6.63
N GLY A 165 -12.08 -20.07 7.81
CA GLY A 165 -11.34 -18.94 8.31
C GLY A 165 -10.98 -17.87 7.32
N MET A 166 -11.95 -17.33 6.56
CA MET A 166 -11.73 -16.13 5.79
C MET A 166 -11.77 -14.94 6.75
N GLN A 167 -10.60 -14.49 7.20
CA GLN A 167 -10.48 -13.23 7.91
C GLN A 167 -10.08 -12.15 6.90
N GLY A 168 -10.91 -11.11 6.76
CA GLY A 168 -10.68 -10.04 5.78
C GLY A 168 -10.76 -10.49 4.32
N GLY A 169 -11.45 -11.60 4.01
CA GLY A 169 -11.58 -12.13 2.66
C GLY A 169 -10.42 -12.99 2.17
N TYR A 170 -9.45 -13.33 3.03
CA TYR A 170 -8.30 -14.18 2.70
C TYR A 170 -8.32 -15.51 3.46
N PRO A 171 -7.77 -16.60 2.86
CA PRO A 171 -7.61 -17.89 3.54
C PRO A 171 -6.78 -17.78 4.81
N ASP A 172 -7.03 -18.65 5.79
CA ASP A 172 -6.36 -18.66 7.10
C ASP A 172 -4.83 -18.60 7.04
N GLY A 173 -4.22 -19.24 6.06
CA GLY A 173 -2.77 -19.19 5.87
C GLY A 173 -2.26 -17.78 5.58
N ILE A 174 -2.93 -17.06 4.68
CA ILE A 174 -2.59 -15.67 4.34
C ILE A 174 -2.95 -14.76 5.51
N ALA A 175 -4.16 -14.89 6.07
CA ALA A 175 -4.62 -14.10 7.20
C ALA A 175 -3.70 -14.25 8.43
N SER A 176 -3.23 -15.47 8.74
CA SER A 176 -2.28 -15.72 9.83
C SER A 176 -0.90 -15.10 9.56
N ALA A 177 -0.47 -15.08 8.29
CA ALA A 177 0.78 -14.43 7.92
C ALA A 177 0.68 -12.90 8.05
N ILE A 178 -0.45 -12.29 7.69
CA ILE A 178 -0.72 -10.85 7.83
C ILE A 178 -0.74 -10.45 9.31
N LYS A 179 -1.35 -11.26 10.19
CA LYS A 179 -1.46 -10.98 11.64
C LYS A 179 -0.13 -10.71 12.33
N LYS A 180 0.98 -11.24 11.81
CA LYS A 180 2.33 -10.99 12.36
C LYS A 180 2.75 -9.52 12.25
N TYR A 181 2.12 -8.76 11.38
CA TYR A 181 2.43 -7.36 11.12
C TYR A 181 1.41 -6.40 11.73
N CYS A 182 0.35 -6.92 12.35
CA CYS A 182 -0.69 -6.09 12.98
C CYS A 182 -0.14 -5.36 14.21
N VAL A 183 -0.45 -4.07 14.30
CA VAL A 183 -0.20 -3.25 15.49
C VAL A 183 -1.51 -3.10 16.25
N VAL A 184 -1.48 -3.47 17.53
CA VAL A 184 -2.61 -3.26 18.43
C VAL A 184 -2.39 -1.93 19.14
N HIS A 185 -3.19 -0.93 18.81
CA HIS A 185 -3.24 0.31 19.58
C HIS A 185 -4.17 0.10 20.76
N PHE A 186 -3.64 0.08 21.97
CA PHE A 186 -4.45 0.19 23.18
C PHE A 186 -4.90 1.65 23.30
N VAL A 187 -6.19 1.88 23.25
CA VAL A 187 -6.83 3.18 23.49
C VAL A 187 -6.99 3.38 24.99
#